data_9a0a04c6247e0a4375ce4e1a935d632a
#
_entry.id   9a0a04c6247e0a4375ce4e1a935d632a
#
_cell.length_a   1.000
_cell.length_b   1.000
_cell.length_c   1.000
_cell.angle_alpha   90.00
_cell.angle_beta   90.00
_cell.angle_gamma   90.00
#
_symmetry.space_group_name_H-M   'P 1'
#
loop_
_entity.id
_entity.type
_entity.pdbx_description
1 polymer ?
#
loop_
_entity_poly.entity_id
_entity_poly.type
_entity_poly.pdbx_seq_one_letter_code
_entity_poly.pdbx_strand_id
1 'polypeptide(L)'
;CIRDRCEDQDFWRLSGVARENYLYARDAHLQLEDIRITPDLVNNYKDGVLQVAAKVKGHGTLNLILFDKDGKQVATAVGVAKNGLAQLSMKVDNPHKWTAETPYLYTLQVSLSGVGKRADMRQASVTPVKVGFRKVEIKNRQFLVNGQPVLIKGANRHEMDPDGGYVVSMERMLQDIRLMKRLNINAVRTCHYPDDPRWYD
;
A
#
# COMPACT_ATOMS: atom_id res chain seq x y z
N CYS A 1 19.52 22.37 -20.41
CA CYS A 1 18.71 21.52 -21.29
C CYS A 1 17.28 22.03 -21.37
N ILE A 2 16.60 21.78 -22.48
CA ILE A 2 15.20 22.23 -22.72
C ILE A 2 14.26 21.57 -21.69
N ARG A 3 14.56 20.35 -21.25
CA ARG A 3 13.77 19.56 -20.30
C ARG A 3 13.68 20.20 -18.92
N ASP A 4 14.75 20.79 -18.44
CA ASP A 4 14.85 21.41 -17.11
C ASP A 4 13.98 22.66 -16.98
N ARG A 5 13.57 23.26 -18.09
CA ARG A 5 12.69 24.43 -18.14
C ARG A 5 11.22 24.08 -18.29
N CYS A 6 10.89 22.85 -18.71
CA CYS A 6 9.52 22.41 -18.88
C CYS A 6 8.88 21.86 -17.60
N GLU A 7 9.67 21.63 -16.56
CA GLU A 7 9.24 21.04 -15.27
C GLU A 7 9.32 22.05 -14.12
N ASP A 8 9.07 23.33 -14.43
CA ASP A 8 9.14 24.43 -13.47
C ASP A 8 7.82 24.52 -12.68
N GLN A 9 7.75 23.81 -11.55
CA GLN A 9 6.59 23.78 -10.67
C GLN A 9 6.94 24.29 -9.27
N ASP A 10 7.04 25.58 -9.09
CA ASP A 10 7.15 26.24 -7.79
C ASP A 10 8.32 25.79 -6.90
N PHE A 11 9.36 25.13 -7.43
CA PHE A 11 10.49 24.68 -6.64
C PHE A 11 11.80 24.56 -7.43
N TRP A 12 12.86 24.09 -6.79
CA TRP A 12 14.22 24.14 -7.31
C TRP A 12 14.35 23.44 -8.66
N ARG A 13 15.08 24.08 -9.57
CA ARG A 13 15.36 23.58 -10.91
C ARG A 13 16.58 22.66 -10.88
N LEU A 14 16.37 21.44 -10.39
CA LEU A 14 17.40 20.42 -10.33
C LEU A 14 17.14 19.36 -11.41
N SER A 15 18.20 19.03 -12.15
CA SER A 15 18.16 17.95 -13.14
C SER A 15 18.68 16.67 -12.54
N GLY A 16 18.17 15.54 -13.02
CA GLY A 16 18.69 14.23 -12.64
C GLY A 16 17.59 13.20 -12.46
N VAL A 17 17.99 12.03 -11.97
CA VAL A 17 17.10 10.92 -11.62
C VAL A 17 17.01 10.84 -10.11
N ALA A 18 15.89 11.26 -9.55
CA ALA A 18 15.69 11.36 -8.11
C ALA A 18 15.18 10.06 -7.47
N ARG A 19 14.86 9.05 -8.28
CA ARG A 19 14.34 7.75 -7.81
C ARG A 19 15.30 6.63 -8.14
N GLU A 20 15.20 5.54 -7.38
CA GLU A 20 16.00 4.35 -7.59
C GLU A 20 15.73 3.71 -8.96
N ASN A 21 16.79 3.23 -9.60
CA ASN A 21 16.71 2.44 -10.82
C ASN A 21 17.23 1.04 -10.50
N TYR A 22 16.47 0.03 -10.86
CA TYR A 22 16.82 -1.35 -10.58
C TYR A 22 16.45 -2.27 -11.73
N LEU A 23 17.20 -3.37 -11.85
CA LEU A 23 16.88 -4.49 -12.74
C LEU A 23 16.24 -5.59 -11.88
N TYR A 24 15.19 -6.19 -12.38
CA TYR A 24 14.58 -7.36 -11.76
C TYR A 24 14.29 -8.45 -12.77
N ALA A 25 14.32 -9.70 -12.31
CA ALA A 25 13.94 -10.86 -13.10
C ALA A 25 12.67 -11.48 -12.52
N ARG A 26 11.77 -11.92 -13.39
CA ARG A 26 10.56 -12.67 -13.03
C ARG A 26 10.51 -13.97 -13.80
N ASP A 27 9.81 -14.97 -13.29
CA ASP A 27 9.55 -16.20 -14.04
C ASP A 27 8.78 -15.89 -15.32
N ALA A 28 9.22 -16.46 -16.45
CA ALA A 28 8.64 -16.15 -17.76
C ALA A 28 7.21 -16.70 -17.93
N HIS A 29 6.82 -17.71 -17.14
CA HIS A 29 5.59 -18.47 -17.32
C HIS A 29 4.57 -18.26 -16.21
N LEU A 30 5.02 -17.91 -14.99
CA LEU A 30 4.15 -17.72 -13.85
C LEU A 30 4.53 -16.43 -13.12
N GLN A 31 3.66 -15.42 -13.17
CA GLN A 31 3.92 -14.11 -12.62
C GLN A 31 2.67 -13.54 -11.94
N LEU A 32 2.82 -12.90 -10.79
CA LEU A 32 1.87 -11.96 -10.26
C LEU A 32 2.10 -10.62 -10.98
N GLU A 33 1.22 -10.26 -11.92
CA GLU A 33 1.39 -9.04 -12.73
C GLU A 33 0.88 -7.80 -12.00
N ASP A 34 -0.24 -7.94 -11.30
CA ASP A 34 -0.87 -6.85 -10.55
C ASP A 34 -1.68 -7.40 -9.38
N ILE A 35 -1.82 -6.60 -8.33
CA ILE A 35 -2.64 -6.95 -7.16
C ILE A 35 -3.35 -5.72 -6.62
N ARG A 36 -4.67 -5.83 -6.48
CA ARG A 36 -5.49 -4.85 -5.80
C ARG A 36 -5.99 -5.42 -4.49
N ILE A 37 -5.67 -4.73 -3.40
CA ILE A 37 -6.04 -5.10 -2.04
C ILE A 37 -6.99 -4.04 -1.51
N THR A 38 -8.18 -4.47 -1.08
CA THR A 38 -9.24 -3.57 -0.61
C THR A 38 -9.71 -4.04 0.76
N PRO A 39 -9.14 -3.52 1.84
CA PRO A 39 -9.67 -3.70 3.18
C PRO A 39 -10.91 -2.83 3.39
N ASP A 40 -11.92 -3.37 4.04
CA ASP A 40 -13.14 -2.64 4.41
C ASP A 40 -13.63 -3.09 5.79
N LEU A 41 -14.51 -2.28 6.39
CA LEU A 41 -15.21 -2.59 7.61
C LEU A 41 -16.70 -2.76 7.36
N VAL A 42 -17.27 -3.81 7.90
CA VAL A 42 -18.69 -4.19 7.77
C VAL A 42 -19.33 -4.31 9.17
N ASN A 43 -20.62 -4.63 9.22
CA ASN A 43 -21.37 -4.82 10.46
C ASN A 43 -21.20 -3.64 11.43
N ASN A 44 -21.51 -2.43 10.94
CA ASN A 44 -21.34 -1.18 11.69
C ASN A 44 -19.89 -0.99 12.20
N TYR A 45 -18.94 -1.16 11.29
CA TYR A 45 -17.48 -1.04 11.52
C TYR A 45 -16.90 -2.06 12.52
N LYS A 46 -17.65 -3.12 12.87
CA LYS A 46 -17.18 -4.12 13.82
C LYS A 46 -16.22 -5.11 13.17
N ASP A 47 -16.60 -5.68 12.04
CA ASP A 47 -15.86 -6.76 11.40
C ASP A 47 -15.13 -6.27 10.14
N GLY A 48 -14.03 -6.94 9.80
CA GLY A 48 -13.23 -6.66 8.62
C GLY A 48 -13.54 -7.59 7.46
N VAL A 49 -13.50 -7.06 6.26
CA VAL A 49 -13.47 -7.84 5.02
C VAL A 49 -12.27 -7.39 4.21
N LEU A 50 -11.44 -8.32 3.79
CA LEU A 50 -10.32 -8.07 2.90
C LEU A 50 -10.59 -8.71 1.54
N GLN A 51 -10.77 -7.89 0.52
CA GLN A 51 -10.91 -8.33 -0.86
C GLN A 51 -9.57 -8.19 -1.58
N VAL A 52 -9.19 -9.23 -2.31
CA VAL A 52 -7.96 -9.26 -3.09
C VAL A 52 -8.29 -9.68 -4.51
N ALA A 53 -7.96 -8.84 -5.47
CA ALA A 53 -8.02 -9.14 -6.89
C ALA A 53 -6.60 -9.13 -7.46
N ALA A 54 -6.18 -10.23 -8.05
CA ALA A 54 -4.84 -10.41 -8.60
C ALA A 54 -4.89 -10.73 -10.08
N LYS A 55 -4.01 -10.11 -10.86
CA LYS A 55 -3.76 -10.45 -12.26
C LYS A 55 -2.52 -11.35 -12.34
N VAL A 56 -2.70 -12.51 -12.94
CA VAL A 56 -1.69 -13.57 -12.96
C VAL A 56 -1.42 -13.98 -14.40
N LYS A 57 -0.15 -14.00 -14.79
CA LYS A 57 0.28 -14.65 -16.02
C LYS A 57 0.50 -16.14 -15.73
N GLY A 58 -0.03 -17.00 -16.59
CA GLY A 58 0.09 -18.45 -16.45
C GLY A 58 -0.99 -19.08 -15.58
N HIS A 59 -0.80 -20.34 -15.20
CA HIS A 59 -1.72 -21.09 -14.35
C HIS A 59 -1.12 -21.28 -12.96
N GLY A 60 -1.73 -20.64 -11.97
CA GLY A 60 -1.21 -20.65 -10.62
C GLY A 60 -2.31 -20.59 -9.56
N THR A 61 -1.93 -21.01 -8.36
CA THR A 61 -2.70 -20.89 -7.14
C THR A 61 -2.19 -19.72 -6.34
N LEU A 62 -3.09 -18.79 -6.03
CA LEU A 62 -2.82 -17.67 -5.13
C LEU A 62 -3.14 -18.10 -3.71
N ASN A 63 -2.16 -18.00 -2.81
CA ASN A 63 -2.33 -18.24 -1.39
C ASN A 63 -2.15 -16.90 -0.65
N LEU A 64 -3.09 -16.59 0.20
CA LEU A 64 -3.13 -15.40 1.02
C LEU A 64 -3.11 -15.79 2.49
N ILE A 65 -2.19 -15.21 3.26
CA ILE A 65 -2.13 -15.39 4.71
C ILE A 65 -2.01 -14.01 5.33
N LEU A 66 -2.95 -13.68 6.21
CA LEU A 66 -2.96 -12.43 6.95
C LEU A 66 -2.42 -12.65 8.36
N PHE A 67 -1.41 -11.86 8.72
CA PHE A 67 -0.78 -11.89 10.05
C PHE A 67 -1.06 -10.58 10.79
N ASP A 68 -1.23 -10.67 12.10
CA ASP A 68 -1.23 -9.49 12.97
C ASP A 68 0.21 -8.94 13.19
N LYS A 69 0.33 -7.88 13.98
CA LYS A 69 1.63 -7.27 14.28
C LYS A 69 2.60 -8.20 15.03
N ASP A 70 2.07 -9.19 15.74
CA ASP A 70 2.84 -10.13 16.55
C ASP A 70 3.21 -11.40 15.74
N GLY A 71 2.85 -11.42 14.45
CA GLY A 71 3.14 -12.53 13.54
C GLY A 71 2.17 -13.71 13.66
N LYS A 72 1.06 -13.55 14.39
CA LYS A 72 0.03 -14.58 14.49
C LYS A 72 -0.86 -14.55 13.24
N GLN A 73 -1.11 -15.72 12.64
CA GLN A 73 -2.04 -15.85 11.53
C GLN A 73 -3.48 -15.58 12.01
N VAL A 74 -4.17 -14.65 11.32
CA VAL A 74 -5.56 -14.27 11.65
C VAL A 74 -6.57 -14.67 10.58
N ALA A 75 -6.14 -14.78 9.34
CA ALA A 75 -6.99 -15.24 8.23
C ALA A 75 -6.18 -15.84 7.09
N THR A 76 -6.82 -16.68 6.28
CA THR A 76 -6.22 -17.26 5.08
C THR A 76 -7.25 -17.42 3.97
N ALA A 77 -6.81 -17.34 2.72
CA ALA A 77 -7.61 -17.69 1.56
C ALA A 77 -6.74 -18.29 0.46
N VAL A 78 -7.30 -19.19 -0.31
CA VAL A 78 -6.63 -19.86 -1.42
C VAL A 78 -7.56 -19.86 -2.63
N GLY A 79 -7.01 -19.61 -3.81
CA GLY A 79 -7.79 -19.66 -5.05
C GLY A 79 -6.90 -19.79 -6.27
N VAL A 80 -7.46 -20.39 -7.31
CA VAL A 80 -6.81 -20.58 -8.60
C VAL A 80 -7.17 -19.43 -9.53
N ALA A 81 -6.19 -18.89 -10.22
CA ALA A 81 -6.43 -17.88 -11.25
C ALA A 81 -7.17 -18.51 -12.43
N LYS A 82 -8.33 -17.93 -12.79
CA LYS A 82 -9.13 -18.29 -13.97
C LYS A 82 -8.99 -17.18 -15.00
N ASN A 83 -8.60 -17.53 -16.22
CA ASN A 83 -8.39 -16.55 -17.30
C ASN A 83 -7.46 -15.39 -16.89
N GLY A 84 -6.42 -15.69 -16.13
CA GLY A 84 -5.47 -14.68 -15.66
C GLY A 84 -5.93 -13.82 -14.46
N LEU A 85 -7.10 -14.11 -13.86
CA LEU A 85 -7.65 -13.36 -12.74
C LEU A 85 -7.92 -14.27 -11.54
N ALA A 86 -7.55 -13.84 -10.35
CA ALA A 86 -7.94 -14.44 -9.08
C ALA A 86 -8.65 -13.40 -8.22
N GLN A 87 -9.81 -13.76 -7.67
CA GLN A 87 -10.55 -12.92 -6.74
C GLN A 87 -10.80 -13.71 -5.46
N LEU A 88 -10.33 -13.18 -4.34
CA LEU A 88 -10.39 -13.82 -3.04
C LEU A 88 -10.93 -12.84 -2.01
N SER A 89 -11.60 -13.38 -1.01
CA SER A 89 -12.11 -12.59 0.12
C SER A 89 -11.82 -13.30 1.43
N MET A 90 -11.43 -12.54 2.44
CA MET A 90 -11.24 -13.01 3.81
C MET A 90 -12.06 -12.18 4.77
N LYS A 91 -12.64 -12.83 5.78
CA LYS A 91 -13.28 -12.16 6.91
C LYS A 91 -12.32 -12.14 8.09
N VAL A 92 -12.32 -11.05 8.83
CA VAL A 92 -11.55 -10.90 10.07
C VAL A 92 -12.51 -10.37 11.14
N ASP A 93 -12.75 -11.17 12.16
CA ASP A 93 -13.65 -10.79 13.24
C ASP A 93 -13.00 -9.74 14.12
N ASN A 94 -13.70 -8.62 14.30
CA ASN A 94 -13.30 -7.51 15.15
C ASN A 94 -11.80 -7.12 15.03
N PRO A 95 -11.32 -6.75 13.82
CA PRO A 95 -9.93 -6.38 13.63
C PRO A 95 -9.57 -5.10 14.39
N HIS A 96 -8.29 -4.95 14.72
CA HIS A 96 -7.75 -3.64 15.10
C HIS A 96 -7.89 -2.68 13.93
N LYS A 97 -8.63 -1.59 14.17
CA LYS A 97 -8.93 -0.60 13.12
C LYS A 97 -7.76 0.36 12.97
N TRP A 98 -7.48 0.70 11.72
CA TRP A 98 -6.51 1.73 11.42
C TRP A 98 -7.15 3.11 11.59
N THR A 99 -6.49 3.99 12.30
CA THR A 99 -6.77 5.43 12.35
C THR A 99 -5.46 6.20 12.26
N ALA A 100 -5.51 7.50 11.96
CA ALA A 100 -4.30 8.33 11.96
C ALA A 100 -3.64 8.40 13.36
N GLU A 101 -4.39 8.19 14.44
CA GLU A 101 -3.86 8.16 15.81
C GLU A 101 -3.31 6.78 16.20
N THR A 102 -3.95 5.73 15.74
CA THR A 102 -3.57 4.34 15.99
C THR A 102 -3.46 3.58 14.67
N PRO A 103 -2.36 3.76 13.91
CA PRO A 103 -2.20 3.19 12.58
C PRO A 103 -1.81 1.71 12.65
N TYR A 104 -2.75 0.87 13.09
CA TYR A 104 -2.52 -0.56 13.19
C TYR A 104 -2.49 -1.21 11.81
N LEU A 105 -1.41 -1.94 11.53
CA LEU A 105 -1.20 -2.63 10.26
C LEU A 105 -1.04 -4.14 10.47
N TYR A 106 -1.76 -4.89 9.66
CA TYR A 106 -1.55 -6.32 9.43
C TYR A 106 -0.54 -6.51 8.31
N THR A 107 0.04 -7.70 8.21
CA THR A 107 0.87 -8.10 7.07
C THR A 107 0.15 -9.18 6.28
N LEU A 108 -0.25 -8.86 5.06
CA LEU A 108 -0.75 -9.84 4.09
C LEU A 108 0.43 -10.43 3.34
N GLN A 109 0.64 -11.72 3.50
CA GLN A 109 1.57 -12.47 2.66
C GLN A 109 0.81 -13.02 1.45
N VAL A 110 1.22 -12.59 0.27
CA VAL A 110 0.69 -13.05 -1.01
C VAL A 110 1.71 -13.97 -1.63
N SER A 111 1.35 -15.23 -1.89
CA SER A 111 2.21 -16.17 -2.59
C SER A 111 1.50 -16.78 -3.79
N LEU A 112 2.25 -16.93 -4.88
CA LEU A 112 1.80 -17.55 -6.11
C LEU A 112 2.59 -18.82 -6.34
N SER A 113 1.91 -19.94 -6.56
CA SER A 113 2.50 -21.25 -6.86
C SER A 113 1.93 -21.84 -8.12
N GLY A 114 2.73 -22.61 -8.86
CA GLY A 114 2.28 -23.31 -10.06
C GLY A 114 1.29 -24.44 -9.76
N VAL A 115 0.50 -24.83 -10.76
CA VAL A 115 -0.44 -25.96 -10.68
C VAL A 115 0.07 -27.09 -11.57
N GLY A 116 -0.01 -28.36 -11.11
CA GLY A 116 0.31 -29.57 -11.86
C GLY A 116 1.68 -30.17 -11.55
N LYS A 117 2.14 -31.14 -12.37
CA LYS A 117 3.38 -31.91 -12.16
C LYS A 117 4.68 -31.07 -12.11
N ARG A 118 4.62 -29.78 -12.43
CA ARG A 118 5.72 -28.82 -12.31
C ARG A 118 5.56 -27.93 -11.06
N ALA A 119 4.56 -28.17 -10.22
CA ALA A 119 4.25 -27.39 -9.03
C ALA A 119 5.37 -27.44 -7.98
N ASP A 120 6.13 -28.55 -7.93
CA ASP A 120 7.08 -28.80 -6.85
C ASP A 120 8.35 -27.93 -6.92
N MET A 121 8.56 -27.14 -7.95
CA MET A 121 9.80 -26.39 -8.15
C MET A 121 9.66 -24.87 -8.28
N ARG A 122 8.43 -24.30 -8.22
CA ARG A 122 8.26 -22.86 -8.47
C ARG A 122 7.27 -22.21 -7.53
N GLN A 123 7.73 -21.84 -6.38
CA GLN A 123 7.15 -20.70 -5.66
C GLN A 123 7.56 -19.44 -6.43
N ALA A 124 6.67 -18.92 -7.28
CA ALA A 124 7.03 -17.87 -8.22
C ALA A 124 7.31 -16.53 -7.52
N SER A 125 6.62 -16.25 -6.44
CA SER A 125 6.84 -15.03 -5.65
C SER A 125 6.16 -15.10 -4.29
N VAL A 126 6.75 -14.43 -3.30
CA VAL A 126 6.11 -14.09 -2.03
C VAL A 126 6.22 -12.58 -1.87
N THR A 127 5.08 -11.93 -1.76
CA THR A 127 5.01 -10.48 -1.64
C THR A 127 4.31 -10.11 -0.34
N PRO A 128 4.98 -9.51 0.63
CA PRO A 128 4.35 -8.96 1.83
C PRO A 128 3.72 -7.60 1.50
N VAL A 129 2.51 -7.36 1.99
CA VAL A 129 1.82 -6.08 1.85
C VAL A 129 1.23 -5.67 3.20
N LYS A 130 1.37 -4.41 3.57
CA LYS A 130 0.75 -3.85 4.78
C LYS A 130 -0.73 -3.55 4.53
N VAL A 131 -1.57 -3.92 5.48
CA VAL A 131 -3.03 -3.80 5.38
C VAL A 131 -3.59 -3.15 6.64
N GLY A 132 -4.28 -2.02 6.48
CA GLY A 132 -5.01 -1.37 7.57
C GLY A 132 -6.52 -1.46 7.34
N PHE A 133 -7.27 -2.06 8.28
CA PHE A 133 -8.72 -2.10 8.20
C PHE A 133 -9.30 -0.75 8.58
N ARG A 134 -9.82 -0.05 7.58
CA ARG A 134 -10.50 1.24 7.74
C ARG A 134 -11.60 1.39 6.71
N LYS A 135 -12.58 2.19 7.05
CA LYS A 135 -13.61 2.66 6.13
C LYS A 135 -13.57 4.17 6.05
N VAL A 136 -13.45 4.69 4.84
CA VAL A 136 -13.53 6.12 4.56
C VAL A 136 -14.80 6.37 3.78
N GLU A 137 -15.64 7.30 4.22
CA GLU A 137 -16.92 7.60 3.58
C GLU A 137 -17.32 9.06 3.77
N ILE A 138 -18.16 9.55 2.87
CA ILE A 138 -18.85 10.83 3.03
C ILE A 138 -20.31 10.50 3.33
N LYS A 139 -20.78 10.87 4.52
CA LYS A 139 -22.15 10.64 4.96
C LYS A 139 -22.69 11.88 5.68
N ASN A 140 -23.92 12.25 5.36
CA ASN A 140 -24.53 13.46 5.92
C ASN A 140 -23.66 14.72 5.77
N ARG A 141 -22.99 14.87 4.62
CA ARG A 141 -22.06 15.97 4.31
C ARG A 141 -20.81 16.03 5.22
N GLN A 142 -20.50 14.93 5.91
CA GLN A 142 -19.32 14.81 6.76
C GLN A 142 -18.34 13.78 6.19
N PHE A 143 -17.06 14.08 6.29
CA PHE A 143 -15.99 13.12 6.01
C PHE A 143 -15.78 12.25 7.25
N LEU A 144 -15.96 10.94 7.09
CA LEU A 144 -15.90 9.99 8.18
C LEU A 144 -14.76 8.98 7.97
N VAL A 145 -14.08 8.65 9.05
CA VAL A 145 -13.18 7.51 9.14
C VAL A 145 -13.71 6.57 10.22
N ASN A 146 -14.01 5.34 9.84
CA ASN A 146 -14.62 4.32 10.71
C ASN A 146 -15.90 4.83 11.40
N GLY A 147 -16.72 5.60 10.67
CA GLY A 147 -17.96 6.17 11.16
C GLY A 147 -17.82 7.40 12.06
N GLN A 148 -16.60 7.86 12.35
CA GLN A 148 -16.35 9.05 13.14
C GLN A 148 -16.01 10.24 12.24
N PRO A 149 -16.61 11.44 12.47
CA PRO A 149 -16.27 12.61 11.69
C PRO A 149 -14.83 13.06 11.95
N VAL A 150 -14.11 13.38 10.88
CA VAL A 150 -12.73 13.83 10.94
C VAL A 150 -12.60 15.22 10.35
N LEU A 151 -12.03 16.14 11.12
CA LEU A 151 -11.60 17.43 10.62
C LEU A 151 -10.18 17.29 10.03
N ILE A 152 -10.04 17.56 8.73
CA ILE A 152 -8.75 17.54 8.06
C ILE A 152 -7.94 18.77 8.49
N LYS A 153 -6.82 18.52 9.16
CA LYS A 153 -5.80 19.50 9.52
C LYS A 153 -4.54 19.12 8.74
N GLY A 154 -4.41 19.67 7.53
CA GLY A 154 -3.41 19.24 6.58
C GLY A 154 -2.32 20.27 6.32
N ALA A 155 -1.20 19.81 5.81
CA ALA A 155 -0.13 20.60 5.27
C ALA A 155 0.26 20.12 3.86
N ASN A 156 0.74 21.05 3.04
CA ASN A 156 1.41 20.70 1.80
C ASN A 156 2.84 20.28 2.09
N ARG A 157 3.33 19.26 1.38
CA ARG A 157 4.72 18.82 1.47
C ARG A 157 5.30 18.69 0.07
N HIS A 158 6.38 19.40 -0.16
CA HIS A 158 7.30 19.13 -1.28
C HIS A 158 8.32 18.08 -0.85
N GLU A 159 8.63 17.13 -1.74
CA GLU A 159 9.66 16.13 -1.47
C GLU A 159 11.03 16.69 -1.79
N MET A 160 11.59 17.40 -0.81
CA MET A 160 12.87 18.11 -0.94
C MET A 160 13.68 18.01 0.35
N ASP A 161 14.98 17.94 0.18
CA ASP A 161 15.95 17.96 1.27
C ASP A 161 16.95 19.11 1.01
N PRO A 162 17.31 19.93 2.01
CA PRO A 162 18.22 21.04 1.82
C PRO A 162 19.61 20.63 1.34
N ASP A 163 20.05 19.42 1.66
CA ASP A 163 21.37 18.90 1.28
C ASP A 163 21.26 17.93 0.08
N GLY A 164 20.23 17.11 0.05
CA GLY A 164 20.01 16.08 -0.98
C GLY A 164 19.19 16.52 -2.20
N GLY A 165 18.63 17.73 -2.20
CA GLY A 165 17.76 18.20 -3.27
C GLY A 165 16.47 17.36 -3.37
N TYR A 166 16.24 16.71 -4.53
CA TYR A 166 15.08 15.82 -4.74
C TYR A 166 15.28 14.39 -4.22
N VAL A 167 16.45 14.07 -3.68
CA VAL A 167 16.72 12.77 -3.08
C VAL A 167 16.48 12.87 -1.59
N VAL A 168 15.33 12.38 -1.13
CA VAL A 168 14.93 12.43 0.27
C VAL A 168 15.13 11.06 0.92
N SER A 169 15.90 11.01 1.98
CA SER A 169 16.15 9.77 2.72
C SER A 169 14.92 9.32 3.52
N MET A 170 14.83 8.02 3.82
CA MET A 170 13.80 7.47 4.70
C MET A 170 13.80 8.15 6.07
N GLU A 171 14.99 8.45 6.60
CA GLU A 171 15.14 9.14 7.88
C GLU A 171 14.49 10.53 7.85
N ARG A 172 14.70 11.29 6.78
CA ARG A 172 14.08 12.60 6.59
C ARG A 172 12.55 12.49 6.46
N MET A 173 12.04 11.51 5.71
CA MET A 173 10.60 11.26 5.60
C MET A 173 9.98 10.98 6.97
N LEU A 174 10.61 10.12 7.77
CA LEU A 174 10.16 9.82 9.13
C LEU A 174 10.24 11.03 10.05
N GLN A 175 11.25 11.88 9.89
CA GLN A 175 11.37 13.12 10.64
C GLN A 175 10.19 14.06 10.35
N ASP A 176 9.84 14.24 9.07
CA ASP A 176 8.70 15.04 8.64
C ASP A 176 7.39 14.53 9.26
N ILE A 177 7.14 13.22 9.18
CA ILE A 177 5.95 12.59 9.76
C ILE A 177 5.90 12.80 11.28
N ARG A 178 7.01 12.61 11.98
CA ARG A 178 7.09 12.82 13.43
C ARG A 178 6.82 14.28 13.81
N LEU A 179 7.34 15.22 13.03
CA LEU A 179 7.08 16.65 13.23
C LEU A 179 5.59 16.98 13.02
N MET A 180 4.99 16.49 11.95
CA MET A 180 3.56 16.65 11.67
C MET A 180 2.70 16.10 12.80
N LYS A 181 3.03 14.91 13.33
CA LYS A 181 2.32 14.33 14.48
C LYS A 181 2.42 15.21 15.72
N ARG A 182 3.59 15.77 16.02
CA ARG A 182 3.78 16.70 17.15
C ARG A 182 2.95 17.98 16.99
N LEU A 183 2.71 18.42 15.77
CA LEU A 183 1.93 19.61 15.45
C LEU A 183 0.44 19.32 15.24
N ASN A 184 -0.04 18.11 15.55
CA ASN A 184 -1.42 17.66 15.34
C ASN A 184 -1.89 17.78 13.88
N ILE A 185 -1.01 17.62 12.91
CA ILE A 185 -1.33 17.51 11.50
C ILE A 185 -1.73 16.07 11.23
N ASN A 186 -2.93 15.86 10.66
CA ASN A 186 -3.49 14.54 10.38
C ASN A 186 -3.66 14.23 8.89
N ALA A 187 -3.25 15.13 8.02
CA ALA A 187 -3.31 14.96 6.58
C ALA A 187 -2.14 15.66 5.90
N VAL A 188 -1.65 15.09 4.82
CA VAL A 188 -0.57 15.66 4.00
C VAL A 188 -1.02 15.65 2.55
N ARG A 189 -0.83 16.77 1.86
CA ARG A 189 -0.93 16.83 0.42
C ARG A 189 0.47 16.76 -0.16
N THR A 190 0.75 15.71 -0.89
CA THR A 190 1.99 15.60 -1.67
C THR A 190 1.90 16.56 -2.85
N CYS A 191 2.63 17.63 -2.81
CA CYS A 191 2.50 18.69 -3.80
C CYS A 191 3.76 18.83 -4.67
N HIS A 192 3.60 18.81 -5.99
CA HIS A 192 2.34 18.57 -6.73
C HIS A 192 2.53 17.38 -7.66
N TYR A 193 3.14 16.31 -7.16
CA TYR A 193 3.60 15.12 -7.86
C TYR A 193 3.59 13.92 -6.91
N PRO A 194 3.64 12.70 -7.42
CA PRO A 194 3.83 11.51 -6.58
C PRO A 194 5.19 11.56 -5.88
N ASP A 195 5.18 11.36 -4.56
CA ASP A 195 6.39 11.22 -3.77
C ASP A 195 7.05 9.85 -3.98
N ASP A 196 8.18 9.62 -3.34
CA ASP A 196 8.81 8.30 -3.28
C ASP A 196 7.79 7.26 -2.75
N PRO A 197 7.68 6.07 -3.36
CA PRO A 197 6.74 5.03 -2.90
C PRO A 197 6.82 4.72 -1.41
N ARG A 198 8.00 4.80 -0.81
CA ARG A 198 8.23 4.59 0.61
C ARG A 198 7.55 5.63 1.52
N TRP A 199 7.18 6.79 0.97
CA TRP A 199 6.40 7.78 1.70
C TRP A 199 4.99 7.30 2.04
N TYR A 200 4.42 6.46 1.19
CA TYR A 200 3.06 5.98 1.34
C TYR A 200 2.94 4.74 2.24
N ASP A 201 4.06 4.05 2.51
CA ASP A 201 4.13 2.90 3.42
C ASP A 201 4.21 3.34 4.89
#